data_a208afa9c2703b19119dcbe21a37200a
#
_entry.id   a208afa9c2703b19119dcbe21a37200a
#
_cell.length_a   1.000
_cell.length_b   1.000
_cell.length_c   1.000
_cell.angle_alpha   90.00
_cell.angle_beta   90.00
_cell.angle_gamma   90.00
#
_symmetry.space_group_name_H-M   'P 1'
#
loop_
_entity.id
_entity.type
_entity.pdbx_description
1 polymer ?
#
loop_
_entity_poly.entity_id
_entity_poly.type
_entity_poly.pdbx_seq_one_letter_code
_entity_poly.pdbx_strand_id
1 'polypeptide(L)'
;MMTYYERPLAGEILRAHSKVVVLEGARAVGKSTLARRQLESHGYAYYTLADAGTLRQASSDAAAWIQRIRVPAIIDEAQLAKDIPLAVKEYTDQKPGQDILFILTGSASIARSGLGGQDPLTRRVRRFSLYPLTQAELHRSTFNIVDSFWHSEPDLTYGSRLTMDDLRLMMSTGGFPKYAVDTRLMSTSERGLSIRDDIDSVLGDTLLPEERFDKNIAQKILQRLLVYPGGILNVSKVASELGYDVRTINRYISIFIRRFLIHTLPNLATRPTRQPYARAKVHPVDTSFSVEALRMSGHDMTREPEEFGNLLESFVVQQVIPACQWSQERPDCFYWREAGVSPHEVDLVLKNDAGKLVGIEVKSSETVKQDDFKGLRALASRDGRLSRGFVIYTGSQVIKEDDRLWAIPVSALWEDGAFVSDAHGSLLGNPVMRADANPLSSADALPVDANVFLSYSHADDAHLGGAIIGLVDQIKSEYEYEMGSTLNVFVDKRSINWEEDWKAAMNGSLGIANVLMPAVTPRYLRNPACRDELTQFDDRMRGVPGSQVLSLVWQDYGAVRRAMPNDPVLKAIDKHQRISVSELRGLSIGSTAYQAKVAEIVSKLRELMERGTAHEDASDIAEKGHGRGE
;
A
#
# COMPACT_ATOMS: atom_id res chain seq x y z
N MET A 1 4.28 18.58 8.24
CA MET A 1 3.52 17.38 8.67
C MET A 1 4.13 16.18 7.99
N MET A 2 4.40 15.08 8.70
CA MET A 2 4.81 13.83 8.04
C MET A 2 3.65 13.35 7.16
N THR A 3 3.94 13.03 5.91
CA THR A 3 2.96 12.44 4.99
C THR A 3 2.48 11.11 5.55
N TYR A 4 1.18 10.94 5.71
CA TYR A 4 0.58 9.67 6.11
C TYR A 4 0.24 8.85 4.86
N TYR A 5 0.53 7.57 4.91
CA TYR A 5 0.15 6.59 3.90
C TYR A 5 -0.91 5.66 4.47
N GLU A 6 -2.03 5.57 3.81
CA GLU A 6 -3.09 4.65 4.19
C GLU A 6 -2.64 3.21 4.01
N ARG A 7 -3.12 2.36 4.91
CA ARG A 7 -2.79 0.94 4.92
C ARG A 7 -4.05 0.15 4.58
N PRO A 8 -4.11 -0.53 3.43
CA PRO A 8 -5.27 -1.34 3.04
C PRO A 8 -5.64 -2.40 4.09
N LEU A 9 -4.65 -2.87 4.84
CA LEU A 9 -4.83 -3.80 5.96
C LEU A 9 -5.83 -3.30 7.02
N ALA A 10 -6.01 -1.98 7.20
CA ALA A 10 -6.98 -1.44 8.14
C ALA A 10 -8.42 -1.87 7.81
N GLY A 11 -8.78 -1.90 6.53
CA GLY A 11 -10.06 -2.41 6.07
C GLY A 11 -10.29 -3.88 6.43
N GLU A 12 -9.27 -4.73 6.30
CA GLU A 12 -9.35 -6.14 6.70
C GLU A 12 -9.47 -6.32 8.23
N ILE A 13 -8.78 -5.48 8.99
CA ILE A 13 -8.90 -5.47 10.46
C ILE A 13 -10.34 -5.16 10.84
N LEU A 14 -10.96 -4.12 10.25
CA LEU A 14 -12.33 -3.71 10.57
C LEU A 14 -13.39 -4.73 10.14
N ARG A 15 -13.12 -5.52 9.09
CA ARG A 15 -13.99 -6.61 8.61
C ARG A 15 -13.75 -7.95 9.31
N ALA A 16 -12.84 -8.02 10.28
CA ALA A 16 -12.51 -9.28 10.93
C ALA A 16 -13.66 -9.79 11.80
N HIS A 17 -14.17 -10.98 11.52
CA HIS A 17 -15.17 -11.66 12.34
C HIS A 17 -14.49 -12.31 13.57
N SER A 18 -14.09 -11.50 14.54
CA SER A 18 -13.42 -11.95 15.75
C SER A 18 -13.54 -10.90 16.86
N LYS A 19 -13.83 -11.31 18.08
CA LYS A 19 -13.91 -10.38 19.23
C LYS A 19 -12.58 -9.71 19.55
N VAL A 20 -11.49 -10.36 19.23
CA VAL A 20 -10.13 -9.85 19.47
C VAL A 20 -9.34 -9.89 18.17
N VAL A 21 -8.78 -8.77 17.82
CA VAL A 21 -7.80 -8.65 16.74
C VAL A 21 -6.43 -8.36 17.34
N VAL A 22 -5.40 -9.02 16.85
CA VAL A 22 -4.00 -8.74 17.21
C VAL A 22 -3.28 -8.23 15.98
N LEU A 23 -2.71 -7.02 16.07
CA LEU A 23 -1.89 -6.39 15.05
C LEU A 23 -0.42 -6.39 15.51
N GLU A 24 0.34 -7.33 14.99
CA GLU A 24 1.78 -7.45 15.24
C GLU A 24 2.59 -6.80 14.12
N GLY A 25 3.86 -6.51 14.34
CA GLY A 25 4.76 -6.00 13.29
C GLY A 25 6.02 -5.41 13.87
N ALA A 26 7.00 -5.15 13.02
CA ALA A 26 8.28 -4.57 13.43
C ALA A 26 8.10 -3.28 14.26
N ARG A 27 9.10 -2.97 15.10
CA ARG A 27 9.15 -1.67 15.77
C ARG A 27 9.23 -0.55 14.71
N ALA A 28 8.56 0.57 14.97
CA ALA A 28 8.51 1.74 14.06
C ALA A 28 7.89 1.50 12.68
N VAL A 29 7.19 0.38 12.45
CA VAL A 29 6.51 0.07 11.16
C VAL A 29 5.21 0.84 10.95
N GLY A 30 4.72 1.54 11.98
CA GLY A 30 3.53 2.38 11.90
C GLY A 30 2.26 1.82 12.55
N LYS A 31 2.33 0.80 13.43
CA LYS A 31 1.16 0.21 14.12
C LYS A 31 0.31 1.23 14.88
N SER A 32 0.96 2.01 15.78
CA SER A 32 0.27 3.05 16.56
C SER A 32 -0.28 4.16 15.66
N THR A 33 0.38 4.46 14.54
CA THR A 33 -0.10 5.43 13.55
C THR A 33 -1.34 4.91 12.84
N LEU A 34 -1.33 3.65 12.37
CA LEU A 34 -2.50 3.00 11.78
C LEU A 34 -3.66 2.97 12.78
N ALA A 35 -3.40 2.55 14.02
CA ALA A 35 -4.39 2.47 15.08
C ALA A 35 -5.09 3.83 15.32
N ARG A 36 -4.32 4.92 15.41
CA ARG A 36 -4.85 6.27 15.66
C ARG A 36 -5.49 6.90 14.41
N ARG A 37 -4.93 6.70 13.23
CA ARG A 37 -5.38 7.39 12.02
C ARG A 37 -6.54 6.71 11.32
N GLN A 38 -6.56 5.37 11.30
CA GLN A 38 -7.55 4.61 10.54
C GLN A 38 -8.52 3.82 11.43
N LEU A 39 -8.12 3.35 12.62
CA LEU A 39 -9.01 2.52 13.45
C LEU A 39 -9.75 3.32 14.53
N GLU A 40 -9.10 4.30 15.17
CA GLU A 40 -9.75 5.11 16.22
C GLU A 40 -10.96 5.89 15.67
N SER A 41 -10.91 6.38 14.43
CA SER A 41 -12.02 7.07 13.75
C SER A 41 -13.29 6.21 13.62
N HIS A 42 -13.18 4.88 13.74
CA HIS A 42 -14.32 3.95 13.73
C HIS A 42 -14.92 3.68 15.12
N GLY A 43 -14.70 4.58 16.08
CA GLY A 43 -15.33 4.54 17.39
C GLY A 43 -14.60 3.73 18.46
N TYR A 44 -13.39 3.23 18.18
CA TYR A 44 -12.55 2.56 19.16
C TYR A 44 -11.93 3.56 20.13
N ALA A 45 -11.99 3.29 21.44
CA ALA A 45 -11.23 4.03 22.44
C ALA A 45 -9.76 3.60 22.39
N TYR A 46 -8.83 4.57 22.40
CA TYR A 46 -7.39 4.28 22.30
C TYR A 46 -6.70 4.37 23.66
N TYR A 47 -6.00 3.31 24.05
CA TYR A 47 -5.18 3.21 25.25
C TYR A 47 -3.78 2.74 24.88
N THR A 48 -2.73 3.41 25.35
CA THR A 48 -1.36 2.97 25.13
C THR A 48 -0.69 2.57 26.43
N LEU A 49 -0.09 1.41 26.46
CA LEU A 49 0.72 0.94 27.58
C LEU A 49 2.15 1.52 27.57
N ALA A 50 2.53 2.28 26.54
CA ALA A 50 3.73 3.09 26.57
C ALA A 50 3.64 4.27 27.57
N ASP A 51 2.41 4.68 27.97
CA ASP A 51 2.21 5.61 29.08
C ASP A 51 2.39 4.93 30.42
N ALA A 52 3.29 5.46 31.24
CA ALA A 52 3.66 4.86 32.52
C ALA A 52 2.49 4.79 33.53
N GLY A 53 1.52 5.71 33.45
CA GLY A 53 0.32 5.72 34.30
C GLY A 53 -0.62 4.59 33.93
N THR A 54 -0.94 4.48 32.65
CA THR A 54 -1.77 3.42 32.06
C THR A 54 -1.15 2.04 32.29
N LEU A 55 0.18 1.91 32.06
CA LEU A 55 0.90 0.66 32.29
C LEU A 55 0.82 0.20 33.73
N ARG A 56 1.03 1.12 34.71
CA ARG A 56 0.92 0.76 36.14
C ARG A 56 -0.47 0.27 36.49
N GLN A 57 -1.53 0.93 36.00
CA GLN A 57 -2.92 0.51 36.24
C GLN A 57 -3.21 -0.87 35.64
N ALA A 58 -2.83 -1.07 34.37
CA ALA A 58 -3.02 -2.33 33.66
C ALA A 58 -2.21 -3.50 34.26
N SER A 59 -1.01 -3.22 34.80
CA SER A 59 -0.13 -4.24 35.38
C SER A 59 -0.49 -4.58 36.84
N SER A 60 -1.14 -3.66 37.58
CA SER A 60 -1.54 -3.92 38.96
C SER A 60 -2.73 -4.87 39.06
N ASP A 61 -3.71 -4.73 38.16
CA ASP A 61 -4.89 -5.59 38.06
C ASP A 61 -5.48 -5.46 36.63
N ALA A 62 -5.00 -6.32 35.74
CA ALA A 62 -5.41 -6.32 34.35
C ALA A 62 -6.91 -6.57 34.17
N ALA A 63 -7.50 -7.49 34.96
CA ALA A 63 -8.93 -7.83 34.86
C ALA A 63 -9.80 -6.64 35.27
N ALA A 64 -9.51 -6.00 36.40
CA ALA A 64 -10.25 -4.81 36.85
C ALA A 64 -10.03 -3.62 35.91
N TRP A 65 -8.84 -3.48 35.29
CA TRP A 65 -8.60 -2.42 34.32
C TRP A 65 -9.42 -2.62 33.05
N ILE A 66 -9.45 -3.84 32.47
CA ILE A 66 -10.26 -4.18 31.29
C ILE A 66 -11.76 -3.95 31.53
N GLN A 67 -12.26 -4.21 32.74
CA GLN A 67 -13.66 -3.97 33.08
C GLN A 67 -14.02 -2.47 33.14
N ARG A 68 -13.06 -1.58 33.36
CA ARG A 68 -13.28 -0.15 33.54
C ARG A 68 -13.08 0.67 32.28
N ILE A 69 -12.32 0.19 31.30
CA ILE A 69 -12.08 0.93 30.06
C ILE A 69 -13.30 0.91 29.14
N ARG A 70 -13.44 1.96 28.32
CA ARG A 70 -14.49 1.99 27.29
C ARG A 70 -14.18 1.00 26.18
N VAL A 71 -15.16 0.19 25.81
CA VAL A 71 -15.08 -0.81 24.72
C VAL A 71 -16.07 -0.39 23.61
N PRO A 72 -15.78 -0.57 22.30
CA PRO A 72 -14.58 -1.23 21.76
C PRO A 72 -13.29 -0.43 21.97
N ALA A 73 -12.17 -1.14 22.14
CA ALA A 73 -10.91 -0.51 22.51
C ALA A 73 -9.69 -1.00 21.71
N ILE A 74 -8.76 -0.09 21.45
CA ILE A 74 -7.42 -0.38 20.98
C ILE A 74 -6.48 -0.32 22.21
N ILE A 75 -5.73 -1.38 22.44
CA ILE A 75 -4.68 -1.44 23.48
C ILE A 75 -3.33 -1.53 22.77
N ASP A 76 -2.65 -0.40 22.71
CA ASP A 76 -1.36 -0.26 22.02
C ASP A 76 -0.20 -0.67 22.94
N GLU A 77 0.83 -1.33 22.36
CA GLU A 77 1.97 -1.94 23.06
C GLU A 77 1.53 -2.95 24.14
N ALA A 78 0.51 -3.76 23.82
CA ALA A 78 -0.12 -4.71 24.76
C ALA A 78 0.85 -5.72 25.38
N GLN A 79 2.01 -6.00 24.74
CA GLN A 79 3.06 -6.88 25.28
C GLN A 79 3.72 -6.35 26.54
N LEU A 80 3.60 -5.04 26.85
CA LEU A 80 4.18 -4.45 28.07
C LEU A 80 3.48 -4.91 29.35
N ALA A 81 2.22 -5.36 29.28
CA ALA A 81 1.50 -5.92 30.41
C ALA A 81 1.09 -7.36 30.12
N LYS A 82 1.84 -8.32 30.65
CA LYS A 82 1.74 -9.76 30.34
C LYS A 82 0.35 -10.40 30.61
N ASP A 83 -0.41 -9.82 31.52
CA ASP A 83 -1.72 -10.36 31.93
C ASP A 83 -2.89 -9.82 31.09
N ILE A 84 -2.67 -8.83 30.22
CA ILE A 84 -3.69 -8.25 29.34
C ILE A 84 -4.33 -9.31 28.42
N PRO A 85 -3.60 -10.20 27.72
CA PRO A 85 -4.23 -11.21 26.87
C PRO A 85 -5.21 -12.12 27.63
N LEU A 86 -4.89 -12.49 28.86
CA LEU A 86 -5.76 -13.31 29.72
C LEU A 86 -7.01 -12.52 30.15
N ALA A 87 -6.84 -11.30 30.61
CA ALA A 87 -7.95 -10.43 31.04
C ALA A 87 -8.91 -10.11 29.88
N VAL A 88 -8.37 -9.85 28.67
CA VAL A 88 -9.18 -9.67 27.44
C VAL A 88 -9.95 -10.93 27.10
N LYS A 89 -9.33 -12.11 27.21
CA LYS A 89 -10.02 -13.39 27.01
C LYS A 89 -11.18 -13.53 27.98
N GLU A 90 -10.96 -13.36 29.28
CA GLU A 90 -11.99 -13.49 30.32
C GLU A 90 -13.16 -12.52 30.07
N TYR A 91 -12.86 -11.28 29.69
CA TYR A 91 -13.89 -10.29 29.34
C TYR A 91 -14.72 -10.71 28.13
N THR A 92 -14.05 -11.16 27.06
CA THR A 92 -14.73 -11.51 25.79
C THR A 92 -15.52 -12.81 25.88
N ASP A 93 -15.15 -13.72 26.79
CA ASP A 93 -15.90 -14.96 27.03
C ASP A 93 -17.29 -14.70 27.64
N GLN A 94 -17.44 -13.59 28.36
CA GLN A 94 -18.69 -13.18 29.00
C GLN A 94 -19.63 -12.37 28.08
N LYS A 95 -19.15 -11.96 26.89
CA LYS A 95 -19.94 -11.11 25.98
C LYS A 95 -20.52 -11.91 24.83
N PRO A 96 -21.82 -11.73 24.49
CA PRO A 96 -22.38 -12.30 23.25
C PRO A 96 -21.86 -11.58 22.00
N GLY A 97 -22.14 -12.15 20.82
CA GLY A 97 -21.81 -11.56 19.53
C GLY A 97 -20.40 -11.89 19.02
N GLN A 98 -20.09 -11.38 17.84
CA GLN A 98 -18.81 -11.58 17.14
C GLN A 98 -18.14 -10.26 16.74
N ASP A 99 -18.67 -9.12 17.17
CA ASP A 99 -18.08 -7.81 16.89
C ASP A 99 -16.73 -7.66 17.57
N ILE A 100 -15.84 -6.89 16.96
CA ILE A 100 -14.51 -6.63 17.51
C ILE A 100 -14.65 -5.77 18.77
N LEU A 101 -14.24 -6.34 19.90
CA LEU A 101 -14.23 -5.65 21.18
C LEU A 101 -12.84 -5.08 21.50
N PHE A 102 -11.78 -5.78 21.09
CA PHE A 102 -10.41 -5.36 21.35
C PHE A 102 -9.52 -5.51 20.12
N ILE A 103 -8.71 -4.48 19.88
CA ILE A 103 -7.57 -4.52 18.95
C ILE A 103 -6.30 -4.35 19.79
N LEU A 104 -5.49 -5.40 19.86
CA LEU A 104 -4.21 -5.38 20.58
C LEU A 104 -3.09 -5.14 19.59
N THR A 105 -2.25 -4.11 19.82
CA THR A 105 -1.07 -3.90 18.98
C THR A 105 0.22 -4.20 19.75
N GLY A 106 1.26 -4.65 19.04
CA GLY A 106 2.57 -4.88 19.65
C GLY A 106 3.71 -5.11 18.68
N SER A 107 4.91 -4.77 19.13
CA SER A 107 6.17 -4.91 18.36
C SER A 107 6.81 -6.29 18.45
N ALA A 108 6.21 -7.20 19.22
CA ALA A 108 6.59 -8.60 19.36
C ALA A 108 5.31 -9.44 19.53
N SER A 109 5.45 -10.76 19.50
CA SER A 109 4.32 -11.68 19.62
C SER A 109 3.56 -11.50 20.94
N ILE A 110 2.39 -10.86 20.89
CA ILE A 110 1.63 -10.42 22.07
C ILE A 110 1.15 -11.59 22.94
N ALA A 111 0.77 -12.70 22.37
CA ALA A 111 0.03 -13.73 23.10
C ALA A 111 0.81 -15.01 23.39
N ARG A 112 2.08 -15.09 22.97
CA ARG A 112 2.91 -16.29 23.21
C ARG A 112 3.66 -16.26 24.55
N SER A 113 3.52 -15.19 25.32
CA SER A 113 4.21 -14.96 26.59
C SER A 113 3.38 -15.35 27.83
N GLY A 114 2.19 -15.95 27.66
CA GLY A 114 1.35 -16.35 28.79
C GLY A 114 1.72 -17.71 29.38
N LEU A 115 1.52 -17.85 30.68
CA LEU A 115 1.54 -19.05 31.54
C LEU A 115 1.83 -20.39 30.81
N GLY A 116 3.08 -20.87 30.88
CA GLY A 116 3.44 -22.19 30.39
C GLY A 116 3.51 -22.37 28.88
N GLY A 117 3.63 -21.27 28.08
CA GLY A 117 3.82 -21.33 26.63
C GLY A 117 2.53 -21.56 25.82
N GLN A 118 1.36 -21.55 26.45
CA GLN A 118 0.06 -21.58 25.76
C GLN A 118 -0.45 -20.16 25.52
N ASP A 119 -0.81 -19.87 24.26
CA ASP A 119 -1.44 -18.61 23.89
C ASP A 119 -2.89 -18.57 24.44
N PRO A 120 -3.21 -17.70 25.42
CA PRO A 120 -4.54 -17.64 26.00
C PRO A 120 -5.64 -17.24 25.00
N LEU A 121 -5.27 -16.61 23.90
CA LEU A 121 -6.19 -16.15 22.85
C LEU A 121 -6.37 -17.18 21.71
N THR A 122 -5.77 -18.37 21.79
CA THR A 122 -5.88 -19.42 20.77
C THR A 122 -7.34 -19.66 20.38
N ARG A 123 -7.66 -19.72 19.08
CA ARG A 123 -8.98 -19.90 18.46
C ARG A 123 -9.98 -18.73 18.63
N ARG A 124 -9.58 -17.61 19.24
CA ARG A 124 -10.47 -16.46 19.54
C ARG A 124 -9.96 -15.16 18.99
N VAL A 125 -8.85 -15.19 18.27
CA VAL A 125 -8.16 -14.01 17.78
C VAL A 125 -7.94 -14.12 16.28
N ARG A 126 -8.15 -13.02 15.58
CA ARG A 126 -7.64 -12.83 14.22
C ARG A 126 -6.33 -12.05 14.33
N ARG A 127 -5.26 -12.59 13.72
CA ARG A 127 -3.93 -11.98 13.72
C ARG A 127 -3.64 -11.37 12.38
N PHE A 128 -3.07 -10.16 12.42
CA PHE A 128 -2.55 -9.47 11.26
C PHE A 128 -1.11 -9.03 11.54
N SER A 129 -0.27 -9.06 10.51
CA SER A 129 1.10 -8.59 10.58
C SER A 129 1.25 -7.32 9.75
N LEU A 130 1.64 -6.20 10.39
CA LEU A 130 1.96 -4.97 9.68
C LEU A 130 3.43 -5.01 9.25
N TYR A 131 3.63 -5.05 7.95
CA TYR A 131 4.96 -4.99 7.34
C TYR A 131 5.38 -3.54 7.04
N PRO A 132 6.67 -3.30 6.70
CA PRO A 132 7.08 -2.03 6.10
C PRO A 132 6.20 -1.66 4.91
N LEU A 133 6.14 -0.37 4.56
CA LEU A 133 5.35 0.11 3.42
C LEU A 133 5.82 -0.58 2.13
N THR A 134 4.88 -1.10 1.37
CA THR A 134 5.11 -1.59 0.01
C THR A 134 5.23 -0.42 -0.96
N GLN A 135 5.77 -0.66 -2.16
CA GLN A 135 5.77 0.37 -3.21
C GLN A 135 4.33 0.73 -3.62
N ALA A 136 3.40 -0.24 -3.62
CA ALA A 136 1.98 0.04 -3.86
C ALA A 136 1.42 1.06 -2.86
N GLU A 137 1.69 0.89 -1.56
CA GLU A 137 1.27 1.86 -0.54
C GLU A 137 1.96 3.22 -0.69
N LEU A 138 3.27 3.26 -1.03
CA LEU A 138 4.02 4.50 -1.27
C LEU A 138 3.54 5.25 -2.51
N HIS A 139 3.11 4.55 -3.54
CA HIS A 139 2.53 5.12 -4.76
C HIS A 139 1.01 5.33 -4.65
N ARG A 140 0.40 4.94 -3.52
CA ARG A 140 -1.05 5.01 -3.28
C ARG A 140 -1.85 4.23 -4.31
N SER A 141 -1.31 3.11 -4.75
CA SER A 141 -2.00 2.19 -5.64
C SER A 141 -3.22 1.58 -4.95
N THR A 142 -4.30 1.42 -5.69
CA THR A 142 -5.58 0.94 -5.17
C THR A 142 -5.81 -0.55 -5.39
N PHE A 143 -5.04 -1.17 -6.29
CA PHE A 143 -5.20 -2.59 -6.61
C PHE A 143 -4.36 -3.50 -5.69
N ASN A 144 -4.77 -4.76 -5.58
CA ASN A 144 -3.99 -5.79 -4.91
C ASN A 144 -3.31 -6.68 -5.96
N ILE A 145 -1.98 -6.63 -6.02
CA ILE A 145 -1.20 -7.42 -7.00
C ILE A 145 -1.45 -8.92 -6.86
N VAL A 146 -1.70 -9.42 -5.64
CA VAL A 146 -1.99 -10.83 -5.41
C VAL A 146 -3.31 -11.22 -6.08
N ASP A 147 -4.36 -10.41 -5.94
CA ASP A 147 -5.64 -10.66 -6.62
C ASP A 147 -5.47 -10.58 -8.14
N SER A 148 -4.65 -9.64 -8.64
CA SER A 148 -4.36 -9.53 -10.08
C SER A 148 -3.66 -10.77 -10.63
N PHE A 149 -2.77 -11.40 -9.87
CA PHE A 149 -2.14 -12.66 -10.30
C PHE A 149 -3.14 -13.80 -10.53
N TRP A 150 -4.27 -13.82 -9.82
CA TRP A 150 -5.31 -14.85 -10.03
C TRP A 150 -6.35 -14.45 -11.04
N HIS A 151 -6.75 -13.16 -11.09
CA HIS A 151 -8.00 -12.75 -11.72
C HIS A 151 -7.84 -11.81 -12.91
N SER A 152 -6.66 -11.19 -13.11
CA SER A 152 -6.45 -10.21 -14.17
C SER A 152 -5.38 -10.66 -15.16
N GLU A 153 -5.49 -10.31 -16.43
CA GLU A 153 -4.42 -10.53 -17.39
C GLU A 153 -3.45 -9.34 -17.39
N PRO A 154 -2.13 -9.57 -17.51
CA PRO A 154 -1.19 -8.47 -17.72
C PRO A 154 -1.49 -7.74 -19.02
N ASP A 155 -1.45 -6.40 -18.98
CA ASP A 155 -1.65 -5.57 -20.17
C ASP A 155 -0.41 -5.60 -21.07
N LEU A 156 -0.54 -6.17 -22.26
CA LEU A 156 0.54 -6.26 -23.23
C LEU A 156 1.02 -4.89 -23.75
N THR A 157 0.23 -3.84 -23.55
CA THR A 157 0.59 -2.47 -23.92
C THR A 157 1.31 -1.71 -22.80
N TYR A 158 1.33 -2.29 -21.59
CA TYR A 158 2.00 -1.69 -20.45
C TYR A 158 3.52 -1.62 -20.66
N GLY A 159 4.08 -0.45 -20.39
CA GLY A 159 5.51 -0.19 -20.47
C GLY A 159 6.04 0.48 -19.21
N SER A 160 6.95 -0.19 -18.48
CA SER A 160 7.61 0.34 -17.30
C SER A 160 8.58 1.49 -17.64
N ARG A 161 8.56 2.53 -16.82
CA ARG A 161 9.56 3.64 -16.86
C ARG A 161 10.56 3.55 -15.72
N LEU A 162 10.48 2.50 -14.90
CA LEU A 162 11.38 2.30 -13.77
C LEU A 162 12.82 2.13 -14.24
N THR A 163 13.72 2.98 -13.79
CA THR A 163 15.15 2.83 -14.06
C THR A 163 15.83 1.90 -13.06
N MET A 164 16.97 1.35 -13.44
CA MET A 164 17.79 0.54 -12.52
C MET A 164 18.25 1.32 -11.29
N ASP A 165 18.49 2.62 -11.43
CA ASP A 165 18.90 3.48 -10.31
C ASP A 165 17.73 3.75 -9.35
N ASP A 166 16.52 3.94 -9.87
CA ASP A 166 15.32 4.04 -9.04
C ASP A 166 15.10 2.74 -8.26
N LEU A 167 15.20 1.58 -8.92
CA LEU A 167 15.06 0.28 -8.29
C LEU A 167 16.10 0.05 -7.18
N ARG A 168 17.37 0.38 -7.44
CA ARG A 168 18.44 0.33 -6.42
C ARG A 168 18.14 1.27 -5.25
N LEU A 169 17.65 2.47 -5.54
CA LEU A 169 17.26 3.42 -4.50
C LEU A 169 16.10 2.87 -3.65
N MET A 170 15.06 2.30 -4.27
CA MET A 170 13.93 1.68 -3.57
C MET A 170 14.40 0.54 -2.66
N MET A 171 15.23 -0.37 -3.17
CA MET A 171 15.76 -1.50 -2.39
C MET A 171 16.64 -1.04 -1.22
N SER A 172 17.44 0.01 -1.42
CA SER A 172 18.33 0.54 -0.37
C SER A 172 17.60 1.40 0.66
N THR A 173 16.49 2.02 0.27
CA THR A 173 15.66 2.82 1.16
C THR A 173 14.76 1.93 2.02
N GLY A 174 14.22 0.85 1.42
CA GLY A 174 13.25 0.00 2.07
C GLY A 174 11.88 0.67 2.25
N GLY A 175 11.04 0.05 3.07
CA GLY A 175 9.65 0.46 3.32
C GLY A 175 9.38 0.95 4.75
N PHE A 176 10.36 1.00 5.65
CA PHE A 176 10.11 1.59 6.97
C PHE A 176 9.75 3.07 6.83
N PRO A 177 8.64 3.55 7.46
CA PRO A 177 8.16 4.92 7.31
C PRO A 177 9.24 5.98 7.57
N LYS A 178 10.14 5.74 8.51
CA LYS A 178 11.26 6.63 8.86
C LYS A 178 12.19 6.89 7.67
N TYR A 179 12.35 5.92 6.77
CA TYR A 179 13.27 5.99 5.62
C TYR A 179 12.55 6.22 4.30
N ALA A 180 11.34 5.64 4.15
CA ALA A 180 10.61 5.64 2.88
C ALA A 180 9.83 6.93 2.63
N VAL A 181 9.33 7.61 3.70
CA VAL A 181 8.43 8.76 3.56
C VAL A 181 9.17 10.04 3.20
N ASP A 182 10.41 10.21 3.63
CA ASP A 182 11.20 11.38 3.31
C ASP A 182 12.65 11.04 2.99
N THR A 183 12.82 10.40 1.84
CA THR A 183 14.13 9.95 1.34
C THR A 183 15.13 11.10 1.10
N ARG A 184 14.65 12.35 1.02
CA ARG A 184 15.46 13.54 0.73
C ARG A 184 16.15 14.11 1.98
N LEU A 185 15.68 13.76 3.17
CA LEU A 185 16.21 14.28 4.43
C LEU A 185 17.46 13.55 4.93
N MET A 186 17.77 12.38 4.38
CA MET A 186 18.91 11.58 4.82
C MET A 186 19.83 11.23 3.64
N SER A 187 21.11 11.46 3.80
CA SER A 187 22.11 10.86 2.91
C SER A 187 22.13 9.33 3.04
N THR A 188 22.67 8.65 2.04
CA THR A 188 22.82 7.17 2.07
C THR A 188 23.59 6.70 3.30
N SER A 189 24.64 7.43 3.70
CA SER A 189 25.45 7.09 4.88
C SER A 189 24.67 7.28 6.19
N GLU A 190 23.94 8.39 6.34
CA GLU A 190 23.11 8.64 7.53
C GLU A 190 21.98 7.61 7.66
N ARG A 191 21.37 7.24 6.55
CA ARG A 191 20.35 6.18 6.51
C ARG A 191 20.92 4.84 6.96
N GLY A 192 22.08 4.45 6.43
CA GLY A 192 22.74 3.21 6.82
C GLY A 192 23.08 3.16 8.31
N LEU A 193 23.59 4.26 8.88
CA LEU A 193 23.83 4.40 10.33
C LEU A 193 22.51 4.21 11.11
N SER A 194 21.46 4.90 10.69
CA SER A 194 20.16 4.84 11.36
C SER A 194 19.51 3.44 11.29
N ILE A 195 19.68 2.72 10.17
CA ILE A 195 19.22 1.33 10.03
C ILE A 195 19.96 0.41 11.02
N ARG A 196 21.27 0.57 11.15
CA ARG A 196 22.07 -0.19 12.14
C ARG A 196 21.60 0.06 13.57
N ASP A 197 21.40 1.33 13.93
CA ASP A 197 20.92 1.73 15.24
C ASP A 197 19.54 1.15 15.54
N ASP A 198 18.65 1.12 14.55
CA ASP A 198 17.31 0.54 14.68
C ASP A 198 17.39 -1.00 14.85
N ILE A 199 18.20 -1.71 14.06
CA ILE A 199 18.45 -3.15 14.24
C ILE A 199 19.03 -3.42 15.63
N ASP A 200 20.02 -2.65 16.05
CA ASP A 200 20.67 -2.76 17.36
C ASP A 200 19.71 -2.48 18.51
N SER A 201 18.80 -1.52 18.34
CA SER A 201 17.72 -1.25 19.30
C SER A 201 16.75 -2.43 19.40
N VAL A 202 16.34 -3.03 18.26
CA VAL A 202 15.48 -4.22 18.26
C VAL A 202 16.17 -5.41 18.90
N LEU A 203 17.47 -5.60 18.67
CA LEU A 203 18.26 -6.68 19.30
C LEU A 203 18.52 -6.42 20.78
N GLY A 204 18.61 -5.16 21.21
CA GLY A 204 18.80 -4.78 22.62
C GLY A 204 17.54 -4.80 23.47
N ASP A 205 16.37 -4.95 22.84
CA ASP A 205 15.09 -4.91 23.54
C ASP A 205 14.85 -6.21 24.34
N THR A 206 14.83 -6.10 25.68
CA THR A 206 14.70 -7.20 26.64
C THR A 206 13.26 -7.56 26.96
N LEU A 207 12.32 -7.34 26.02
CA LEU A 207 10.88 -7.50 26.23
C LEU A 207 10.41 -8.92 26.61
N LEU A 208 11.31 -9.92 26.54
CA LEU A 208 11.03 -11.29 27.00
C LEU A 208 12.14 -11.73 27.98
N PRO A 209 11.96 -11.51 29.28
CA PRO A 209 12.98 -11.83 30.31
C PRO A 209 13.36 -13.31 30.39
N GLU A 210 12.57 -14.20 29.78
CA GLU A 210 12.82 -15.65 29.78
C GLU A 210 13.76 -16.14 28.66
N GLU A 211 14.04 -15.29 27.65
CA GLU A 211 14.97 -15.65 26.57
C GLU A 211 16.43 -15.41 27.02
N ARG A 212 17.21 -16.49 27.08
CA ARG A 212 18.69 -16.38 27.16
C ARG A 212 19.18 -15.78 25.84
N PHE A 213 19.31 -14.47 25.79
CA PHE A 213 19.64 -13.70 24.60
C PHE A 213 20.99 -13.01 24.79
N ASP A 214 21.94 -13.32 23.90
CA ASP A 214 23.21 -12.60 23.79
C ASP A 214 23.19 -11.75 22.54
N LYS A 215 23.27 -10.42 22.70
CA LYS A 215 23.21 -9.46 21.60
C LYS A 215 24.35 -9.67 20.59
N ASN A 216 25.57 -10.00 21.05
CA ASN A 216 26.70 -10.17 20.14
C ASN A 216 26.53 -11.42 19.26
N ILE A 217 26.01 -12.51 19.84
CA ILE A 217 25.68 -13.73 19.09
C ILE A 217 24.56 -13.42 18.07
N ALA A 218 23.54 -12.70 18.52
CA ALA A 218 22.43 -12.30 17.65
C ALA A 218 22.90 -11.47 16.46
N GLN A 219 23.73 -10.46 16.68
CA GLN A 219 24.30 -9.61 15.62
C GLN A 219 25.06 -10.43 14.57
N LYS A 220 25.95 -11.35 15.01
CA LYS A 220 26.72 -12.19 14.09
C LYS A 220 25.84 -13.11 13.25
N ILE A 221 24.83 -13.75 13.87
CA ILE A 221 23.93 -14.65 13.17
C ILE A 221 23.04 -13.85 12.20
N LEU A 222 22.47 -12.73 12.66
CA LEU A 222 21.60 -11.88 11.82
C LEU A 222 22.39 -11.33 10.62
N GLN A 223 23.59 -10.79 10.83
CA GLN A 223 24.43 -10.29 9.73
C GLN A 223 24.70 -11.39 8.70
N ARG A 224 25.03 -12.62 9.17
CA ARG A 224 25.27 -13.77 8.28
C ARG A 224 24.05 -14.13 7.43
N LEU A 225 22.83 -13.98 7.99
CA LEU A 225 21.59 -14.23 7.25
C LEU A 225 21.26 -13.09 6.27
N LEU A 226 21.49 -11.85 6.67
CA LEU A 226 21.17 -10.66 5.85
C LEU A 226 22.09 -10.48 4.64
N VAL A 227 23.31 -10.97 4.69
CA VAL A 227 24.28 -10.92 3.56
C VAL A 227 23.88 -11.89 2.44
N TYR A 228 23.05 -12.90 2.70
CA TYR A 228 22.56 -13.86 1.72
C TYR A 228 21.02 -13.88 1.67
N PRO A 229 20.39 -12.75 1.29
CA PRO A 229 18.93 -12.68 1.18
C PRO A 229 18.42 -13.64 0.10
N GLY A 230 17.25 -14.25 0.32
CA GLY A 230 16.69 -15.26 -0.60
C GLY A 230 17.40 -16.63 -0.56
N GLY A 231 18.49 -16.74 0.17
CA GLY A 231 19.25 -18.00 0.24
C GLY A 231 18.53 -19.12 1.00
N ILE A 232 18.69 -20.36 0.51
CA ILE A 232 18.17 -21.54 1.21
C ILE A 232 19.00 -21.79 2.47
N LEU A 233 18.33 -21.78 3.62
CA LEU A 233 18.96 -21.90 4.91
C LEU A 233 19.57 -23.30 5.14
N ASN A 234 20.88 -23.33 5.31
CA ASN A 234 21.58 -24.49 5.83
C ASN A 234 22.05 -24.20 7.26
N VAL A 235 21.20 -24.53 8.23
CA VAL A 235 21.46 -24.26 9.66
C VAL A 235 22.77 -24.85 10.14
N SER A 236 23.11 -26.08 9.68
CA SER A 236 24.36 -26.75 10.07
C SER A 236 25.59 -26.03 9.52
N LYS A 237 25.52 -25.50 8.29
CA LYS A 237 26.59 -24.71 7.69
C LYS A 237 26.79 -23.41 8.47
N VAL A 238 25.72 -22.67 8.77
CA VAL A 238 25.76 -21.42 9.55
C VAL A 238 26.32 -21.70 10.96
N ALA A 239 25.90 -22.79 11.58
CA ALA A 239 26.40 -23.19 12.90
C ALA A 239 27.92 -23.46 12.88
N SER A 240 28.41 -24.19 11.88
CA SER A 240 29.84 -24.49 11.71
C SER A 240 30.67 -23.23 11.41
N GLU A 241 30.17 -22.34 10.51
CA GLU A 241 30.87 -21.10 10.15
C GLU A 241 31.03 -20.14 11.33
N LEU A 242 30.01 -20.05 12.20
CA LEU A 242 30.00 -19.12 13.34
C LEU A 242 30.49 -19.74 14.64
N GLY A 243 30.76 -21.05 14.67
CA GLY A 243 31.21 -21.75 15.87
C GLY A 243 30.15 -21.96 16.95
N TYR A 244 28.86 -22.04 16.55
CA TYR A 244 27.74 -22.29 17.46
C TYR A 244 27.06 -23.63 17.15
N ASP A 245 26.28 -24.13 18.12
CA ASP A 245 25.46 -25.32 17.90
C ASP A 245 24.16 -25.00 17.09
N VAL A 246 23.64 -26.04 16.44
CA VAL A 246 22.41 -25.94 15.59
C VAL A 246 21.20 -25.46 16.41
N ARG A 247 21.09 -25.79 17.71
CA ARG A 247 19.96 -25.36 18.54
C ARG A 247 20.03 -23.85 18.79
N THR A 248 21.23 -23.33 19.01
CA THR A 248 21.45 -21.89 19.16
C THR A 248 21.05 -21.16 17.90
N ILE A 249 21.51 -21.59 16.72
CA ILE A 249 21.09 -20.95 15.45
C ILE A 249 19.57 -20.96 15.28
N ASN A 250 18.91 -22.13 15.44
CA ASN A 250 17.45 -22.22 15.32
C ASN A 250 16.71 -21.32 16.32
N ARG A 251 17.20 -21.20 17.54
CA ARG A 251 16.63 -20.32 18.56
C ARG A 251 16.69 -18.85 18.11
N TYR A 252 17.84 -18.38 17.62
CA TYR A 252 18.00 -17.01 17.16
C TYR A 252 17.16 -16.73 15.90
N ILE A 253 17.08 -17.66 14.96
CA ILE A 253 16.17 -17.55 13.81
C ILE A 253 14.72 -17.35 14.28
N SER A 254 14.26 -18.14 15.25
CA SER A 254 12.92 -17.98 15.83
C SER A 254 12.73 -16.60 16.48
N ILE A 255 13.75 -16.07 17.13
CA ILE A 255 13.72 -14.73 17.73
C ILE A 255 13.65 -13.66 16.63
N PHE A 256 14.45 -13.77 15.57
CA PHE A 256 14.45 -12.80 14.47
C PHE A 256 13.11 -12.76 13.73
N ILE A 257 12.46 -13.92 13.53
CA ILE A 257 11.12 -13.99 12.96
C ILE A 257 10.10 -13.28 13.86
N ARG A 258 10.12 -13.58 15.18
CA ARG A 258 9.21 -12.94 16.15
C ARG A 258 9.42 -11.43 16.30
N ARG A 259 10.65 -10.94 16.07
CA ARG A 259 11.00 -9.52 16.10
C ARG A 259 10.83 -8.82 14.73
N PHE A 260 10.32 -9.54 13.73
CA PHE A 260 10.16 -9.01 12.38
C PHE A 260 11.44 -8.45 11.76
N LEU A 261 12.55 -9.16 11.94
CA LEU A 261 13.83 -8.85 11.28
C LEU A 261 13.99 -9.65 9.98
N ILE A 262 13.53 -10.88 10.00
CA ILE A 262 13.48 -11.79 8.84
C ILE A 262 12.14 -12.52 8.78
N HIS A 263 11.81 -13.04 7.61
CA HIS A 263 10.80 -14.07 7.43
C HIS A 263 11.35 -15.25 6.62
N THR A 264 10.65 -16.36 6.65
CA THR A 264 11.07 -17.59 5.98
C THR A 264 9.97 -18.10 5.07
N LEU A 265 10.35 -18.55 3.87
CA LEU A 265 9.48 -19.27 2.96
C LEU A 265 9.79 -20.76 3.04
N PRO A 266 8.84 -21.62 3.45
CA PRO A 266 9.03 -23.07 3.42
C PRO A 266 8.99 -23.59 1.98
N ASN A 267 9.64 -24.73 1.72
CA ASN A 267 9.56 -25.39 0.42
C ASN A 267 8.24 -26.14 0.28
N LEU A 268 7.43 -25.81 -0.74
CA LEU A 268 6.16 -26.44 -1.05
C LEU A 268 6.29 -27.96 -1.29
N ALA A 269 7.43 -28.41 -1.83
CA ALA A 269 7.69 -29.83 -2.12
C ALA A 269 8.02 -30.66 -0.88
N THR A 270 8.32 -30.04 0.26
CA THR A 270 8.73 -30.76 1.47
C THR A 270 7.57 -30.95 2.43
N ARG A 271 7.42 -32.16 2.96
CA ARG A 271 6.50 -32.40 4.08
C ARG A 271 6.99 -31.68 5.34
N PRO A 272 6.10 -31.19 6.20
CA PRO A 272 6.49 -30.59 7.48
C PRO A 272 7.41 -31.55 8.25
N THR A 273 8.59 -31.07 8.61
CA THR A 273 9.59 -31.82 9.39
C THR A 273 9.66 -31.32 10.82
N ARG A 274 10.33 -32.09 11.70
CA ARG A 274 10.62 -31.62 13.08
C ARG A 274 11.57 -30.41 13.14
N GLN A 275 12.21 -30.06 12.03
CA GLN A 275 13.07 -28.88 11.91
C GLN A 275 12.34 -27.83 11.05
N PRO A 276 11.65 -26.86 11.69
CA PRO A 276 10.74 -25.95 11.00
C PRO A 276 11.42 -25.04 9.96
N TYR A 277 12.71 -24.79 10.11
CA TYR A 277 13.47 -23.90 9.20
C TYR A 277 14.44 -24.64 8.27
N ALA A 278 14.49 -25.98 8.35
CA ALA A 278 15.37 -26.75 7.49
C ALA A 278 14.98 -26.55 6.02
N ARG A 279 15.92 -26.03 5.22
CA ARG A 279 15.73 -25.74 3.80
C ARG A 279 14.65 -24.69 3.49
N ALA A 280 14.33 -23.80 4.43
CA ALA A 280 13.53 -22.61 4.11
C ALA A 280 14.39 -21.55 3.41
N LYS A 281 13.83 -20.76 2.50
CA LYS A 281 14.46 -19.51 2.06
C LYS A 281 14.31 -18.46 3.16
N VAL A 282 15.34 -17.63 3.35
CA VAL A 282 15.36 -16.56 4.35
C VAL A 282 15.40 -15.21 3.64
N HIS A 283 14.43 -14.37 3.94
CA HIS A 283 14.37 -13.00 3.43
C HIS A 283 14.42 -12.00 4.58
N PRO A 284 15.05 -10.83 4.42
CA PRO A 284 14.84 -9.72 5.34
C PRO A 284 13.39 -9.28 5.29
N VAL A 285 12.86 -8.77 6.38
CA VAL A 285 11.53 -8.11 6.36
C VAL A 285 11.58 -6.82 5.54
N ASP A 286 12.76 -6.22 5.44
CA ASP A 286 13.04 -5.04 4.63
C ASP A 286 14.40 -5.15 3.95
N THR A 287 14.45 -4.91 2.64
CA THR A 287 15.68 -5.04 1.85
C THR A 287 16.78 -4.08 2.29
N SER A 288 16.45 -2.94 2.88
CA SER A 288 17.44 -1.99 3.42
C SER A 288 18.35 -2.62 4.47
N PHE A 289 17.87 -3.62 5.22
CA PHE A 289 18.67 -4.36 6.20
C PHE A 289 19.78 -5.16 5.52
N SER A 290 19.45 -5.85 4.41
CA SER A 290 20.44 -6.61 3.64
C SER A 290 21.42 -5.70 2.89
N VAL A 291 20.95 -4.59 2.33
CA VAL A 291 21.83 -3.59 1.69
C VAL A 291 22.87 -3.09 2.68
N GLU A 292 22.46 -2.75 3.91
CA GLU A 292 23.40 -2.28 4.92
C GLU A 292 24.34 -3.38 5.40
N ALA A 293 23.86 -4.62 5.56
CA ALA A 293 24.69 -5.77 5.92
C ALA A 293 25.74 -6.08 4.85
N LEU A 294 25.39 -6.03 3.57
CA LEU A 294 26.30 -6.19 2.43
C LEU A 294 27.35 -5.09 2.44
N ARG A 295 26.97 -3.84 2.58
CA ARG A 295 27.87 -2.70 2.65
C ARG A 295 28.89 -2.82 3.80
N MET A 296 28.45 -3.26 4.96
CA MET A 296 29.33 -3.51 6.11
C MET A 296 30.33 -4.66 5.84
N SER A 297 29.96 -5.60 5.01
CA SER A 297 30.81 -6.74 4.63
C SER A 297 31.74 -6.42 3.43
N GLY A 298 31.71 -5.17 2.92
CA GLY A 298 32.54 -4.72 1.80
C GLY A 298 31.97 -5.06 0.44
N HIS A 299 30.73 -5.51 0.35
CA HIS A 299 30.03 -5.83 -0.88
C HIS A 299 29.20 -4.65 -1.38
N ASP A 300 29.05 -4.57 -2.69
CA ASP A 300 28.25 -3.54 -3.35
C ASP A 300 27.30 -4.17 -4.36
N MET A 301 26.01 -4.16 -4.03
CA MET A 301 24.94 -4.71 -4.89
C MET A 301 24.92 -4.09 -6.30
N THR A 302 25.55 -2.94 -6.51
CA THR A 302 25.62 -2.29 -7.83
C THR A 302 26.70 -2.90 -8.72
N ARG A 303 27.66 -3.61 -8.14
CA ARG A 303 28.82 -4.19 -8.83
C ARG A 303 28.75 -5.70 -8.96
N GLU A 304 28.02 -6.37 -8.09
CA GLU A 304 27.93 -7.83 -8.00
C GLU A 304 26.55 -8.30 -8.45
N PRO A 305 26.40 -8.84 -9.68
CA PRO A 305 25.09 -9.21 -10.25
C PRO A 305 24.33 -10.27 -9.46
N GLU A 306 25.04 -11.21 -8.78
CA GLU A 306 24.44 -12.25 -7.98
C GLU A 306 23.76 -11.65 -6.73
N GLU A 307 24.43 -10.74 -6.03
CA GLU A 307 23.89 -10.05 -4.86
C GLU A 307 22.71 -9.18 -5.21
N PHE A 308 22.77 -8.48 -6.34
CA PHE A 308 21.63 -7.73 -6.86
C PHE A 308 20.44 -8.65 -7.14
N GLY A 309 20.66 -9.82 -7.77
CA GLY A 309 19.59 -10.79 -8.06
C GLY A 309 18.91 -11.32 -6.79
N ASN A 310 19.70 -11.73 -5.79
CA ASN A 310 19.20 -12.22 -4.51
C ASN A 310 18.43 -11.13 -3.73
N LEU A 311 18.90 -9.89 -3.82
CA LEU A 311 18.24 -8.76 -3.18
C LEU A 311 16.94 -8.39 -3.90
N LEU A 312 16.90 -8.45 -5.25
CA LEU A 312 15.71 -8.23 -6.05
C LEU A 312 14.63 -9.28 -5.75
N GLU A 313 15.01 -10.55 -5.60
CA GLU A 313 14.09 -11.61 -5.15
C GLU A 313 13.45 -11.24 -3.81
N SER A 314 14.27 -10.83 -2.83
CA SER A 314 13.76 -10.41 -1.52
C SER A 314 12.90 -9.15 -1.59
N PHE A 315 13.21 -8.22 -2.49
CA PHE A 315 12.39 -7.04 -2.73
C PHE A 315 11.02 -7.40 -3.29
N VAL A 316 10.93 -8.32 -4.26
CA VAL A 316 9.65 -8.82 -4.79
C VAL A 316 8.83 -9.50 -3.69
N VAL A 317 9.46 -10.35 -2.88
CA VAL A 317 8.82 -11.01 -1.73
C VAL A 317 8.27 -9.98 -0.74
N GLN A 318 9.02 -8.89 -0.48
CA GLN A 318 8.60 -7.77 0.37
C GLN A 318 7.38 -7.01 -0.20
N GLN A 319 7.16 -6.99 -1.51
CA GLN A 319 5.96 -6.40 -2.10
C GLN A 319 4.75 -7.33 -2.01
N VAL A 320 4.95 -8.63 -2.21
CA VAL A 320 3.86 -9.60 -2.36
C VAL A 320 3.32 -10.10 -1.01
N ILE A 321 4.18 -10.44 -0.04
CA ILE A 321 3.73 -11.00 1.25
C ILE A 321 2.74 -10.08 2.00
N PRO A 322 2.97 -8.75 2.12
CA PRO A 322 2.00 -7.88 2.75
C PRO A 322 0.65 -7.86 2.03
N ALA A 323 0.66 -7.90 0.71
CA ALA A 323 -0.55 -7.91 -0.12
C ALA A 323 -1.40 -9.17 0.09
N CYS A 324 -0.79 -10.31 0.42
CA CYS A 324 -1.52 -11.55 0.74
C CYS A 324 -2.51 -11.39 1.90
N GLN A 325 -2.24 -10.50 2.85
CA GLN A 325 -3.08 -10.36 4.05
C GLN A 325 -4.42 -9.66 3.77
N TRP A 326 -4.49 -8.83 2.74
CA TRP A 326 -5.70 -8.13 2.32
C TRP A 326 -6.19 -8.53 0.92
N SER A 327 -5.61 -9.59 0.35
CA SER A 327 -6.10 -10.26 -0.86
C SER A 327 -7.38 -11.06 -0.57
N GLN A 328 -8.26 -11.14 -1.56
CA GLN A 328 -9.45 -12.00 -1.52
C GLN A 328 -9.05 -13.49 -1.45
N GLU A 329 -7.96 -13.87 -2.11
CA GLU A 329 -7.44 -15.24 -2.15
C GLU A 329 -6.71 -15.66 -0.87
N ARG A 330 -6.18 -14.72 -0.08
CA ARG A 330 -5.45 -14.95 1.19
C ARG A 330 -4.47 -16.12 1.14
N PRO A 331 -3.57 -16.17 0.17
CA PRO A 331 -2.75 -17.35 -0.06
C PRO A 331 -1.68 -17.53 1.02
N ASP A 332 -1.32 -18.78 1.25
CA ASP A 332 -0.07 -19.14 1.93
C ASP A 332 1.11 -18.99 0.96
N CYS A 333 2.26 -18.55 1.49
CA CYS A 333 3.47 -18.28 0.73
C CYS A 333 4.52 -19.37 0.92
N PHE A 334 5.06 -19.87 -0.19
CA PHE A 334 6.10 -20.89 -0.26
C PHE A 334 7.14 -20.48 -1.30
N TYR A 335 8.27 -21.16 -1.34
CA TYR A 335 9.05 -21.35 -2.55
C TYR A 335 8.93 -22.81 -3.01
N TRP A 336 9.33 -23.11 -4.22
CA TRP A 336 9.35 -24.49 -4.69
C TRP A 336 10.72 -24.84 -5.26
N ARG A 337 11.26 -25.99 -4.83
CA ARG A 337 12.48 -26.56 -5.40
C ARG A 337 12.38 -28.07 -5.37
N GLU A 338 12.62 -28.67 -6.52
CA GLU A 338 12.64 -30.13 -6.61
C GLU A 338 13.91 -30.72 -6.01
N ALA A 339 13.86 -32.02 -5.68
CA ALA A 339 15.04 -32.76 -5.26
C ALA A 339 15.82 -33.25 -6.51
N GLY A 340 17.14 -33.15 -6.48
CA GLY A 340 17.98 -33.64 -7.58
C GLY A 340 19.33 -32.94 -7.68
N VAL A 341 20.11 -33.32 -8.70
CA VAL A 341 21.47 -32.78 -8.93
C VAL A 341 21.40 -31.41 -9.61
N SER A 342 20.40 -31.17 -10.46
CA SER A 342 20.15 -29.89 -11.11
C SER A 342 18.66 -29.51 -10.93
N PRO A 343 18.27 -29.17 -9.71
CA PRO A 343 16.87 -28.95 -9.38
C PRO A 343 16.34 -27.67 -10.02
N HIS A 344 15.13 -27.75 -10.57
CA HIS A 344 14.38 -26.56 -10.90
C HIS A 344 13.86 -25.90 -9.62
N GLU A 345 13.73 -24.58 -9.66
CA GLU A 345 13.29 -23.75 -8.54
C GLU A 345 12.27 -22.72 -9.03
N VAL A 346 11.36 -22.32 -8.13
CA VAL A 346 10.46 -21.17 -8.28
C VAL A 346 10.57 -20.36 -6.99
N ASP A 347 10.89 -19.08 -7.11
CA ASP A 347 11.29 -18.22 -5.99
C ASP A 347 10.16 -17.97 -5.00
N LEU A 348 8.94 -17.75 -5.50
CA LEU A 348 7.75 -17.56 -4.66
C LEU A 348 6.57 -18.33 -5.26
N VAL A 349 5.88 -19.09 -4.45
CA VAL A 349 4.66 -19.82 -4.82
C VAL A 349 3.55 -19.45 -3.86
N LEU A 350 2.48 -18.92 -4.39
CA LEU A 350 1.26 -18.56 -3.66
C LEU A 350 0.27 -19.71 -3.78
N LYS A 351 -0.28 -20.16 -2.66
CA LYS A 351 -1.27 -21.24 -2.61
C LYS A 351 -2.52 -20.76 -1.90
N ASN A 352 -3.65 -20.73 -2.61
CA ASN A 352 -4.93 -20.33 -2.02
C ASN A 352 -5.63 -21.49 -1.27
N ASP A 353 -6.74 -21.20 -0.61
CA ASP A 353 -7.54 -22.18 0.15
C ASP A 353 -8.09 -23.31 -0.73
N ALA A 354 -8.34 -23.07 -2.02
CA ALA A 354 -8.73 -24.10 -2.99
C ALA A 354 -7.54 -24.99 -3.42
N GLY A 355 -6.34 -24.69 -2.92
CA GLY A 355 -5.12 -25.41 -3.24
C GLY A 355 -4.53 -25.09 -4.61
N LYS A 356 -5.08 -24.12 -5.36
CA LYS A 356 -4.51 -23.63 -6.62
C LYS A 356 -3.22 -22.86 -6.35
N LEU A 357 -2.32 -22.85 -7.33
CA LEU A 357 -1.00 -22.25 -7.22
C LEU A 357 -0.82 -21.12 -8.23
N VAL A 358 -0.12 -20.06 -7.82
CA VAL A 358 0.52 -19.08 -8.69
C VAL A 358 2.02 -19.14 -8.42
N GLY A 359 2.83 -19.28 -9.46
CA GLY A 359 4.29 -19.30 -9.38
C GLY A 359 4.89 -17.97 -9.81
N ILE A 360 5.91 -17.51 -9.10
CA ILE A 360 6.62 -16.26 -9.37
C ILE A 360 8.12 -16.55 -9.37
N GLU A 361 8.77 -16.27 -10.49
CA GLU A 361 10.21 -16.33 -10.69
C GLU A 361 10.75 -14.92 -10.82
N VAL A 362 11.95 -14.62 -10.31
CA VAL A 362 12.54 -13.28 -10.34
C VAL A 362 13.84 -13.29 -11.14
N LYS A 363 13.98 -12.34 -12.07
CA LYS A 363 15.17 -12.21 -12.92
C LYS A 363 15.70 -10.78 -12.89
N SER A 364 16.99 -10.63 -12.62
CA SER A 364 17.68 -9.33 -12.61
C SER A 364 18.12 -8.84 -14.01
N SER A 365 17.75 -9.58 -15.06
CA SER A 365 18.03 -9.23 -16.46
C SER A 365 16.96 -8.31 -17.03
N GLU A 366 17.32 -7.37 -17.89
CA GLU A 366 16.40 -6.53 -18.66
C GLU A 366 15.72 -7.29 -19.82
N THR A 367 16.18 -8.50 -20.14
CA THR A 367 15.61 -9.34 -21.19
C THR A 367 15.24 -10.70 -20.64
N VAL A 368 14.13 -11.26 -21.11
CA VAL A 368 13.63 -12.58 -20.73
C VAL A 368 13.88 -13.59 -21.84
N LYS A 369 14.31 -14.78 -21.45
CA LYS A 369 14.56 -15.92 -22.33
C LYS A 369 13.60 -17.07 -21.99
N GLN A 370 13.38 -17.99 -22.92
CA GLN A 370 12.56 -19.19 -22.68
C GLN A 370 13.04 -20.00 -21.48
N ASP A 371 14.34 -19.99 -21.22
CA ASP A 371 14.96 -20.67 -20.08
C ASP A 371 14.53 -20.09 -18.72
N ASP A 372 14.14 -18.83 -18.67
CA ASP A 372 13.69 -18.18 -17.44
C ASP A 372 12.34 -18.72 -16.94
N PHE A 373 11.57 -19.40 -17.81
CA PHE A 373 10.32 -20.06 -17.46
C PHE A 373 10.49 -21.56 -17.08
N LYS A 374 11.71 -22.09 -17.07
CA LYS A 374 11.95 -23.53 -16.81
C LYS A 374 11.43 -23.98 -15.45
N GLY A 375 11.63 -23.19 -14.40
CA GLY A 375 11.13 -23.47 -13.05
C GLY A 375 9.61 -23.57 -13.02
N LEU A 376 8.94 -22.59 -13.62
CA LEU A 376 7.47 -22.54 -13.70
C LEU A 376 6.89 -23.71 -14.51
N ARG A 377 7.52 -24.07 -15.64
CA ARG A 377 7.13 -25.24 -16.44
C ARG A 377 7.35 -26.55 -15.69
N ALA A 378 8.45 -26.66 -14.96
CA ALA A 378 8.73 -27.83 -14.13
C ALA A 378 7.70 -27.97 -13.00
N LEU A 379 7.36 -26.87 -12.33
CA LEU A 379 6.28 -26.85 -11.34
C LEU A 379 4.95 -27.26 -11.97
N ALA A 380 4.57 -26.69 -13.11
CA ALA A 380 3.33 -27.02 -13.82
C ALA A 380 3.24 -28.51 -14.20
N SER A 381 4.36 -29.11 -14.61
CA SER A 381 4.40 -30.55 -14.99
C SER A 381 4.33 -31.47 -13.78
N ARG A 382 4.85 -31.04 -12.63
CA ARG A 382 4.86 -31.80 -11.36
C ARG A 382 3.58 -31.63 -10.56
N ASP A 383 2.99 -30.44 -10.63
CA ASP A 383 1.80 -30.08 -9.87
C ASP A 383 0.78 -29.43 -10.80
N GLY A 384 -0.22 -30.20 -11.21
CA GLY A 384 -1.30 -29.75 -12.11
C GLY A 384 -2.17 -28.62 -11.53
N ARG A 385 -1.93 -28.18 -10.30
CA ARG A 385 -2.64 -27.07 -9.64
C ARG A 385 -2.10 -25.68 -10.01
N LEU A 386 -0.96 -25.59 -10.74
CA LEU A 386 -0.45 -24.30 -11.20
C LEU A 386 -1.45 -23.67 -12.17
N SER A 387 -2.07 -22.58 -11.72
CA SER A 387 -3.02 -21.80 -12.51
C SER A 387 -2.31 -20.82 -13.43
N ARG A 388 -1.37 -20.04 -12.88
CA ARG A 388 -0.61 -19.01 -13.58
C ARG A 388 0.84 -18.95 -13.09
N GLY A 389 1.74 -18.44 -13.93
CA GLY A 389 3.13 -18.21 -13.58
C GLY A 389 3.65 -16.91 -14.16
N PHE A 390 4.45 -16.21 -13.38
CA PHE A 390 5.00 -14.90 -13.71
C PHE A 390 6.51 -14.88 -13.54
N VAL A 391 7.21 -14.41 -14.57
CA VAL A 391 8.62 -14.02 -14.47
C VAL A 391 8.63 -12.50 -14.22
N ILE A 392 9.04 -12.09 -13.02
CA ILE A 392 9.21 -10.67 -12.68
C ILE A 392 10.65 -10.29 -13.02
N TYR A 393 10.83 -9.27 -13.87
CA TYR A 393 12.13 -8.93 -14.40
C TYR A 393 12.36 -7.41 -14.47
N THR A 394 13.61 -7.00 -14.70
CA THR A 394 13.99 -5.56 -14.71
C THR A 394 13.79 -4.86 -16.03
N GLY A 395 13.26 -5.54 -17.06
CA GLY A 395 12.93 -4.90 -18.32
C GLY A 395 11.62 -4.11 -18.26
N SER A 396 11.21 -3.55 -19.39
CA SER A 396 10.13 -2.57 -19.44
C SER A 396 8.81 -3.09 -20.04
N GLN A 397 8.77 -4.25 -20.68
CA GLN A 397 7.60 -4.70 -21.43
C GLN A 397 6.93 -5.90 -20.79
N VAL A 398 5.60 -6.02 -20.97
CA VAL A 398 4.89 -7.26 -20.67
C VAL A 398 5.07 -8.23 -21.84
N ILE A 399 5.43 -9.48 -21.55
CA ILE A 399 5.62 -10.53 -22.53
C ILE A 399 4.72 -11.71 -22.17
N LYS A 400 3.86 -12.13 -23.10
CA LYS A 400 3.06 -13.34 -22.96
C LYS A 400 3.85 -14.51 -23.55
N GLU A 401 4.24 -15.47 -22.73
CA GLU A 401 4.96 -16.69 -23.18
C GLU A 401 3.98 -17.77 -23.65
N ASP A 402 2.91 -17.98 -22.89
CA ASP A 402 1.78 -18.84 -23.26
C ASP A 402 0.51 -18.40 -22.50
N ASP A 403 -0.56 -19.21 -22.53
CA ASP A 403 -1.85 -18.86 -21.92
C ASP A 403 -1.81 -18.76 -20.37
N ARG A 404 -0.75 -19.24 -19.73
CA ARG A 404 -0.59 -19.26 -18.27
C ARG A 404 0.69 -18.63 -17.79
N LEU A 405 1.63 -18.30 -18.68
CA LEU A 405 2.94 -17.80 -18.32
C LEU A 405 3.21 -16.43 -18.94
N TRP A 406 3.58 -15.48 -18.11
CA TRP A 406 3.92 -14.11 -18.52
C TRP A 406 5.25 -13.68 -17.92
N ALA A 407 5.93 -12.76 -18.60
CA ALA A 407 6.95 -11.94 -17.97
C ALA A 407 6.41 -10.52 -17.81
N ILE A 408 6.59 -9.94 -16.63
CA ILE A 408 6.14 -8.61 -16.28
C ILE A 408 7.25 -7.78 -15.66
N PRO A 409 7.33 -6.48 -15.96
CA PRO A 409 8.25 -5.58 -15.28
C PRO A 409 8.04 -5.55 -13.77
N VAL A 410 9.11 -5.34 -13.01
CA VAL A 410 9.05 -5.23 -11.55
C VAL A 410 8.06 -4.14 -11.08
N SER A 411 7.94 -3.02 -11.83
CA SER A 411 7.01 -1.94 -11.51
C SER A 411 5.53 -2.33 -11.61
N ALA A 412 5.20 -3.38 -12.37
CA ALA A 412 3.85 -3.94 -12.46
C ALA A 412 3.30 -4.42 -11.09
N LEU A 413 4.18 -4.59 -10.09
CA LEU A 413 3.75 -4.93 -8.72
C LEU A 413 3.02 -3.79 -8.00
N TRP A 414 3.12 -2.56 -8.48
CA TRP A 414 2.54 -1.38 -7.81
C TRP A 414 1.98 -0.31 -8.76
N GLU A 415 2.21 -0.41 -10.06
CA GLU A 415 1.68 0.57 -11.01
C GLU A 415 0.29 0.15 -11.48
N ASP A 416 -0.69 1.04 -11.27
CA ASP A 416 -2.03 0.88 -11.81
C ASP A 416 -1.95 0.83 -13.35
N GLY A 417 -2.74 -0.05 -13.97
CA GLY A 417 -2.75 -0.24 -15.42
C GLY A 417 -1.79 -1.32 -15.95
N ALA A 418 -0.97 -1.94 -15.10
CA ALA A 418 -0.14 -3.10 -15.51
C ALA A 418 -0.98 -4.38 -15.76
N PHE A 419 -2.21 -4.41 -15.28
CA PHE A 419 -3.15 -5.51 -15.48
C PHE A 419 -4.48 -4.99 -16.01
N VAL A 420 -5.07 -5.71 -16.97
CA VAL A 420 -6.40 -5.43 -17.48
C VAL A 420 -7.41 -5.99 -16.47
N SER A 421 -8.30 -5.13 -15.95
CA SER A 421 -9.43 -5.61 -15.17
C SER A 421 -10.41 -6.32 -16.11
N ASP A 422 -10.62 -7.61 -15.92
CA ASP A 422 -11.67 -8.34 -16.63
C ASP A 422 -13.04 -7.73 -16.28
N ALA A 423 -13.61 -6.97 -17.20
CA ALA A 423 -14.97 -6.46 -17.08
C ALA A 423 -16.05 -7.57 -17.02
N HIS A 424 -15.64 -8.85 -17.06
CA HIS A 424 -16.52 -10.02 -17.01
C HIS A 424 -16.43 -10.85 -15.72
N GLY A 425 -15.56 -10.50 -14.75
CA GLY A 425 -15.37 -11.26 -13.48
C GLY A 425 -16.11 -10.71 -12.27
N SER A 426 -16.77 -9.58 -12.35
CA SER A 426 -17.41 -8.91 -11.19
C SER A 426 -18.89 -9.26 -10.99
N LEU A 427 -19.30 -10.50 -11.19
CA LEU A 427 -20.66 -10.98 -10.87
C LEU A 427 -20.64 -12.23 -9.95
N LEU A 428 -19.88 -12.19 -8.86
CA LEU A 428 -20.12 -13.05 -7.69
C LEU A 428 -19.98 -12.17 -6.44
N GLY A 429 -20.94 -11.38 -6.17
CA GLY A 429 -22.00 -11.45 -5.21
C GLY A 429 -21.52 -11.49 -3.76
N ASN A 430 -21.41 -10.31 -3.11
CA ASN A 430 -21.65 -10.24 -1.68
C ASN A 430 -23.07 -10.74 -1.41
N PRO A 431 -23.29 -11.71 -0.51
CA PRO A 431 -24.62 -11.99 -0.02
C PRO A 431 -25.01 -10.93 1.03
N VAL A 432 -25.53 -9.81 0.56
CA VAL A 432 -26.31 -8.94 1.42
C VAL A 432 -27.69 -9.57 1.57
N MET A 433 -28.08 -9.83 2.80
CA MET A 433 -29.41 -10.25 3.20
C MET A 433 -30.48 -9.41 2.47
N ARG A 434 -31.36 -10.11 1.74
CA ARG A 434 -32.60 -9.51 1.24
C ARG A 434 -33.52 -9.24 2.43
N ALA A 435 -33.75 -7.96 2.68
CA ALA A 435 -34.98 -7.52 3.31
C ALA A 435 -35.92 -7.08 2.18
N ASP A 436 -37.14 -7.60 2.20
CA ASP A 436 -38.19 -7.29 1.24
C ASP A 436 -38.46 -5.79 1.15
N ALA A 437 -38.37 -5.23 -0.05
CA ALA A 437 -38.92 -3.91 -0.36
C ALA A 437 -39.41 -3.87 -1.82
N ASN A 438 -40.63 -3.44 -1.93
CA ASN A 438 -41.50 -3.20 -3.07
C ASN A 438 -40.85 -2.37 -4.20
N PRO A 439 -41.25 -2.54 -5.46
CA PRO A 439 -40.65 -1.81 -6.58
C PRO A 439 -41.15 -0.37 -6.63
N LEU A 440 -40.27 0.58 -6.47
CA LEU A 440 -40.50 1.97 -6.80
C LEU A 440 -39.81 2.33 -8.12
N SER A 441 -40.55 3.08 -8.89
CA SER A 441 -40.41 3.58 -10.23
C SER A 441 -39.03 4.13 -10.63
N SER A 442 -38.77 3.92 -11.93
CA SER A 442 -37.73 4.56 -12.77
C SER A 442 -37.46 6.03 -12.49
N ALA A 443 -36.23 6.35 -12.17
CA ALA A 443 -35.37 7.49 -12.45
C ALA A 443 -34.44 7.76 -11.27
N ASP A 444 -33.26 7.15 -11.31
CA ASP A 444 -32.05 7.72 -10.69
C ASP A 444 -30.86 6.91 -11.21
N ALA A 445 -30.20 7.47 -12.23
CA ALA A 445 -28.90 6.98 -12.69
C ALA A 445 -27.89 7.14 -11.54
N LEU A 446 -27.13 6.08 -11.22
CA LEU A 446 -26.05 6.13 -10.24
C LEU A 446 -25.03 7.19 -10.68
N PRO A 447 -24.49 7.99 -9.74
CA PRO A 447 -23.52 9.01 -10.05
C PRO A 447 -22.23 8.41 -10.62
N VAL A 448 -21.70 9.02 -11.68
CA VAL A 448 -20.49 8.59 -12.39
C VAL A 448 -19.24 9.08 -11.65
N ASP A 449 -18.17 8.29 -11.61
CA ASP A 449 -16.87 8.71 -11.09
C ASP A 449 -16.33 9.92 -11.86
N ALA A 450 -15.73 10.87 -11.15
CA ALA A 450 -15.32 12.14 -11.72
C ALA A 450 -13.80 12.34 -11.66
N ASN A 451 -13.23 12.93 -12.72
CA ASN A 451 -11.82 13.28 -12.80
C ASN A 451 -11.63 14.81 -12.70
N VAL A 452 -10.78 15.25 -11.75
CA VAL A 452 -10.40 16.64 -11.53
C VAL A 452 -8.91 16.80 -11.69
N PHE A 453 -8.47 17.77 -12.47
CA PHE A 453 -7.07 18.13 -12.67
C PHE A 453 -6.75 19.39 -11.88
N LEU A 454 -5.90 19.29 -10.85
CA LEU A 454 -5.44 20.44 -10.09
C LEU A 454 -4.20 21.07 -10.75
N SER A 455 -4.32 22.30 -11.21
CA SER A 455 -3.19 23.11 -11.71
C SER A 455 -2.85 24.20 -10.68
N TYR A 456 -1.59 24.22 -10.18
CA TYR A 456 -1.18 25.16 -9.15
C TYR A 456 0.32 25.48 -9.19
N SER A 457 0.72 26.57 -8.55
CA SER A 457 2.13 26.92 -8.35
C SER A 457 2.64 26.28 -7.06
N HIS A 458 3.63 25.38 -7.16
CA HIS A 458 4.26 24.77 -5.98
C HIS A 458 4.81 25.78 -4.97
N ALA A 459 5.35 26.93 -5.50
CA ALA A 459 5.83 28.00 -4.64
C ALA A 459 4.70 28.72 -3.88
N ASP A 460 3.47 28.71 -4.42
CA ASP A 460 2.31 29.26 -3.72
C ASP A 460 1.79 28.31 -2.66
N ASP A 461 1.73 27.03 -2.96
CA ASP A 461 1.32 26.02 -1.98
C ASP A 461 2.31 25.97 -0.80
N ALA A 462 3.62 25.97 -1.09
CA ALA A 462 4.66 26.06 -0.06
C ALA A 462 4.54 27.33 0.79
N HIS A 463 4.26 28.49 0.16
CA HIS A 463 4.04 29.76 0.87
C HIS A 463 2.78 29.73 1.75
N LEU A 464 1.76 29.01 1.34
CA LEU A 464 0.50 28.82 2.05
C LEU A 464 0.53 27.62 3.03
N GLY A 465 1.70 27.03 3.27
CA GLY A 465 1.86 25.92 4.21
C GLY A 465 1.15 24.63 3.80
N GLY A 466 0.99 24.37 2.48
CA GLY A 466 0.29 23.20 1.95
C GLY A 466 -1.24 23.37 1.86
N ALA A 467 -1.74 24.60 1.96
CA ALA A 467 -3.19 24.84 2.04
C ALA A 467 -3.92 24.54 0.72
N ILE A 468 -3.25 24.65 -0.44
CA ILE A 468 -3.88 24.34 -1.75
C ILE A 468 -4.15 22.84 -1.84
N ILE A 469 -3.17 22.02 -1.56
CA ILE A 469 -3.30 20.55 -1.55
C ILE A 469 -4.28 20.11 -0.45
N GLY A 470 -4.14 20.68 0.76
CA GLY A 470 -5.04 20.36 1.88
C GLY A 470 -6.52 20.68 1.60
N LEU A 471 -6.81 21.75 0.85
CA LEU A 471 -8.19 22.05 0.42
C LEU A 471 -8.72 20.99 -0.55
N VAL A 472 -7.90 20.54 -1.49
CA VAL A 472 -8.30 19.53 -2.47
C VAL A 472 -8.59 18.18 -1.81
N ASP A 473 -7.80 17.80 -0.80
CA ASP A 473 -8.07 16.59 0.00
C ASP A 473 -9.42 16.68 0.74
N GLN A 474 -9.80 17.88 1.24
CA GLN A 474 -11.11 18.09 1.87
C GLN A 474 -12.25 18.08 0.84
N ILE A 475 -12.05 18.68 -0.34
CA ILE A 475 -13.04 18.63 -1.44
C ILE A 475 -13.30 17.20 -1.87
N LYS A 476 -12.25 16.40 -2.01
CA LYS A 476 -12.35 14.98 -2.35
C LYS A 476 -13.16 14.22 -1.31
N SER A 477 -12.83 14.37 -0.03
CA SER A 477 -13.52 13.69 1.08
C SER A 477 -15.00 14.06 1.15
N GLU A 478 -15.34 15.33 0.99
CA GLU A 478 -16.73 15.83 1.05
C GLU A 478 -17.53 15.37 -0.18
N TYR A 479 -16.92 15.40 -1.37
CA TYR A 479 -17.55 14.90 -2.60
C TYR A 479 -17.89 13.41 -2.51
N GLU A 480 -16.93 12.59 -2.07
CA GLU A 480 -17.12 11.15 -1.91
C GLU A 480 -18.19 10.83 -0.84
N TYR A 481 -18.29 11.66 0.21
CA TYR A 481 -19.32 11.55 1.23
C TYR A 481 -20.72 11.90 0.72
N GLU A 482 -20.87 13.04 -0.01
CA GLU A 482 -22.16 13.51 -0.53
C GLU A 482 -22.66 12.67 -1.71
N MET A 483 -21.76 12.27 -2.62
CA MET A 483 -22.14 11.65 -3.89
C MET A 483 -22.11 10.12 -3.86
N GLY A 484 -21.41 9.50 -2.89
CA GLY A 484 -21.21 8.05 -2.86
C GLY A 484 -20.39 7.50 -4.05
N SER A 485 -19.71 8.38 -4.82
CA SER A 485 -18.87 8.05 -5.97
C SER A 485 -17.46 8.63 -5.80
N THR A 486 -16.47 8.08 -6.50
CA THR A 486 -15.06 8.45 -6.34
C THR A 486 -14.73 9.75 -7.09
N LEU A 487 -14.01 10.66 -6.44
CA LEU A 487 -13.40 11.83 -7.06
C LEU A 487 -11.91 11.58 -7.29
N ASN A 488 -11.52 11.34 -8.53
CA ASN A 488 -10.11 11.19 -8.91
C ASN A 488 -9.47 12.58 -9.09
N VAL A 489 -8.49 12.91 -8.26
CA VAL A 489 -7.78 14.19 -8.36
C VAL A 489 -6.36 13.97 -8.83
N PHE A 490 -6.03 14.51 -10.01
CA PHE A 490 -4.69 14.50 -10.59
C PHE A 490 -3.98 15.81 -10.19
N VAL A 491 -2.82 15.68 -9.55
CA VAL A 491 -2.01 16.82 -9.09
C VAL A 491 -0.69 16.83 -9.84
N ASP A 492 -0.32 17.96 -10.46
CA ASP A 492 0.95 18.08 -11.17
C ASP A 492 2.13 17.87 -10.20
N LYS A 493 2.87 16.77 -10.41
CA LYS A 493 4.20 16.54 -9.85
C LYS A 493 5.18 16.60 -11.00
N ARG A 494 6.03 17.61 -11.03
CA ARG A 494 7.13 17.86 -12.00
C ARG A 494 7.63 16.60 -12.69
N SER A 495 7.16 16.32 -13.90
CA SER A 495 7.63 15.32 -14.88
C SER A 495 6.55 14.46 -15.53
N ILE A 496 5.31 14.89 -15.57
CA ILE A 496 4.28 14.20 -16.34
C ILE A 496 4.29 14.75 -17.76
N ASN A 497 4.44 13.87 -18.73
CA ASN A 497 4.29 14.20 -20.14
C ASN A 497 2.78 14.36 -20.39
N TRP A 498 2.25 15.58 -20.25
CA TRP A 498 0.83 15.94 -20.33
C TRP A 498 0.08 15.28 -21.50
N GLU A 499 0.78 15.01 -22.60
CA GLU A 499 0.17 14.43 -23.80
C GLU A 499 -0.19 12.96 -23.65
N GLU A 500 0.55 12.18 -22.87
CA GLU A 500 0.36 10.74 -22.76
C GLU A 500 -0.59 10.37 -21.62
N ASP A 501 -0.43 10.97 -20.44
CA ASP A 501 -1.31 10.68 -19.28
C ASP A 501 -2.72 11.25 -19.47
N TRP A 502 -2.81 12.41 -20.14
CA TRP A 502 -4.10 12.98 -20.54
C TRP A 502 -4.81 12.11 -21.59
N LYS A 503 -4.08 11.60 -22.60
CA LYS A 503 -4.65 10.68 -23.61
C LYS A 503 -5.08 9.35 -22.99
N ALA A 504 -4.34 8.84 -22.01
CA ALA A 504 -4.70 7.62 -21.29
C ALA A 504 -5.99 7.80 -20.45
N ALA A 505 -6.12 8.93 -19.75
CA ALA A 505 -7.34 9.26 -19.01
C ALA A 505 -8.56 9.48 -19.93
N MET A 506 -8.35 10.01 -21.14
CA MET A 506 -9.42 10.24 -22.13
C MET A 506 -9.82 9.00 -22.92
N ASN A 507 -8.88 8.09 -23.21
CA ASN A 507 -9.16 6.90 -24.03
C ASN A 507 -9.76 5.73 -23.22
N GLY A 508 -9.74 5.80 -21.88
CA GLY A 508 -10.14 4.69 -21.01
C GLY A 508 -11.60 4.67 -20.55
N SER A 509 -12.41 5.71 -20.77
CA SER A 509 -13.79 5.72 -20.27
C SER A 509 -14.66 6.73 -21.02
N LEU A 510 -15.49 6.26 -21.90
CA LEU A 510 -16.67 6.97 -22.39
C LEU A 510 -17.57 7.27 -21.17
N GLY A 511 -17.76 8.54 -20.82
CA GLY A 511 -18.73 8.99 -19.82
C GLY A 511 -18.15 9.61 -18.54
N ILE A 512 -16.85 9.94 -18.45
CA ILE A 512 -16.27 10.59 -17.27
C ILE A 512 -16.11 12.10 -17.51
N ALA A 513 -16.78 12.92 -16.71
CA ALA A 513 -16.65 14.38 -16.75
C ALA A 513 -15.25 14.82 -16.31
N ASN A 514 -14.58 15.66 -17.11
CA ASN A 514 -13.22 16.15 -16.83
C ASN A 514 -13.28 17.63 -16.43
N VAL A 515 -12.79 17.95 -15.23
CA VAL A 515 -12.74 19.31 -14.70
C VAL A 515 -11.30 19.73 -14.45
N LEU A 516 -10.86 20.87 -15.00
CA LEU A 516 -9.61 21.52 -14.59
C LEU A 516 -9.90 22.47 -13.43
N MET A 517 -9.12 22.36 -12.36
CA MET A 517 -9.23 23.20 -11.16
C MET A 517 -7.93 24.01 -10.94
N PRO A 518 -7.78 25.20 -11.55
CA PRO A 518 -6.61 26.03 -11.34
C PRO A 518 -6.71 26.79 -10.01
N ALA A 519 -5.63 26.71 -9.20
CA ALA A 519 -5.46 27.50 -7.98
C ALA A 519 -4.87 28.88 -8.31
N VAL A 520 -5.73 29.86 -8.55
CA VAL A 520 -5.37 31.14 -9.13
C VAL A 520 -4.79 32.09 -8.09
N THR A 521 -3.53 32.52 -8.31
CA THR A 521 -2.82 33.57 -7.58
C THR A 521 -2.12 34.50 -8.58
N PRO A 522 -1.63 35.69 -8.19
CA PRO A 522 -0.80 36.51 -9.05
C PRO A 522 0.48 35.83 -9.56
N ARG A 523 1.03 34.88 -8.78
CA ARG A 523 2.21 34.09 -9.17
C ARG A 523 1.85 32.99 -10.17
N TYR A 524 0.74 32.29 -9.96
CA TYR A 524 0.17 31.32 -10.91
C TYR A 524 0.05 31.96 -12.31
N LEU A 525 -0.54 33.14 -12.39
CA LEU A 525 -0.74 33.87 -13.64
C LEU A 525 0.54 34.34 -14.34
N ARG A 526 1.67 34.36 -13.64
CA ARG A 526 3.00 34.71 -14.19
C ARG A 526 3.88 33.49 -14.44
N ASN A 527 3.48 32.31 -13.96
CA ASN A 527 4.23 31.07 -14.14
C ASN A 527 3.95 30.50 -15.53
N PRO A 528 4.97 30.37 -16.42
CA PRO A 528 4.80 29.86 -17.77
C PRO A 528 4.13 28.47 -17.79
N ALA A 529 4.58 27.53 -16.94
CA ALA A 529 4.04 26.17 -16.89
C ALA A 529 2.53 26.16 -16.56
N CYS A 530 2.11 26.87 -15.50
CA CYS A 530 0.70 26.96 -15.11
C CYS A 530 -0.17 27.63 -16.21
N ARG A 531 0.39 28.57 -16.92
CA ARG A 531 -0.28 29.25 -18.05
C ARG A 531 -0.47 28.32 -19.23
N ASP A 532 0.58 27.55 -19.56
CA ASP A 532 0.54 26.57 -20.65
C ASP A 532 -0.47 25.46 -20.35
N GLU A 533 -0.54 24.97 -19.12
CA GLU A 533 -1.52 23.97 -18.66
C GLU A 533 -2.96 24.45 -18.91
N LEU A 534 -3.30 25.64 -18.42
CA LEU A 534 -4.66 26.17 -18.59
C LEU A 534 -4.99 26.43 -20.08
N THR A 535 -4.04 26.96 -20.85
CA THR A 535 -4.23 27.25 -22.27
C THR A 535 -4.42 25.96 -23.07
N GLN A 536 -3.57 24.98 -22.84
CA GLN A 536 -3.66 23.68 -23.52
C GLN A 536 -4.98 22.96 -23.16
N PHE A 537 -5.42 23.06 -21.93
CA PHE A 537 -6.71 22.49 -21.51
C PHE A 537 -7.88 23.19 -22.24
N ASP A 538 -7.97 24.53 -22.23
CA ASP A 538 -9.05 25.28 -22.90
C ASP A 538 -9.05 25.05 -24.42
N ASP A 539 -7.88 24.92 -25.05
CA ASP A 539 -7.77 24.67 -26.48
C ASP A 539 -8.16 23.23 -26.88
N ARG A 540 -7.72 22.22 -26.13
CA ARG A 540 -8.01 20.81 -26.41
C ARG A 540 -9.44 20.40 -26.10
N MET A 541 -10.04 21.05 -25.10
CA MET A 541 -11.40 20.76 -24.65
C MET A 541 -12.46 21.58 -25.39
N ARG A 542 -12.05 22.37 -26.35
CA ARG A 542 -12.94 23.12 -27.19
C ARG A 542 -13.79 22.19 -28.06
N GLY A 543 -15.04 21.93 -27.64
CA GLY A 543 -15.99 21.04 -28.33
C GLY A 543 -16.07 19.62 -27.73
N VAL A 544 -15.39 19.31 -26.64
CA VAL A 544 -15.55 18.05 -25.89
C VAL A 544 -16.70 18.24 -24.88
N PRO A 545 -17.82 17.51 -24.99
CA PRO A 545 -18.89 17.55 -24.00
C PRO A 545 -18.38 17.19 -22.60
N GLY A 546 -18.87 17.88 -21.57
CA GLY A 546 -18.54 17.59 -20.18
C GLY A 546 -17.25 18.19 -19.64
N SER A 547 -16.39 18.79 -20.46
CA SER A 547 -15.15 19.40 -20.02
C SER A 547 -15.35 20.83 -19.50
N GLN A 548 -14.95 21.10 -18.27
CA GLN A 548 -15.20 22.36 -17.56
C GLN A 548 -13.97 22.85 -16.78
N VAL A 549 -13.92 24.16 -16.53
CA VAL A 549 -12.90 24.78 -15.67
C VAL A 549 -13.56 25.39 -14.44
N LEU A 550 -13.07 25.04 -13.23
CA LEU A 550 -13.49 25.60 -11.96
C LEU A 550 -12.30 26.29 -11.28
N SER A 551 -12.18 27.60 -11.41
CA SER A 551 -11.04 28.36 -10.88
C SER A 551 -11.20 28.64 -9.38
N LEU A 552 -10.24 28.19 -8.56
CA LEU A 552 -10.14 28.51 -7.13
C LEU A 552 -9.25 29.76 -6.95
N VAL A 553 -9.87 30.90 -6.66
CA VAL A 553 -9.16 32.20 -6.51
C VAL A 553 -8.63 32.35 -5.08
N TRP A 554 -7.33 32.11 -4.89
CA TRP A 554 -6.64 32.19 -3.60
C TRP A 554 -6.22 33.63 -3.23
N GLN A 555 -6.03 34.50 -4.22
CA GLN A 555 -5.64 35.87 -4.01
C GLN A 555 -6.15 36.75 -5.15
N ASP A 556 -6.55 38.00 -4.80
CA ASP A 556 -6.94 38.96 -5.83
C ASP A 556 -5.81 39.23 -6.82
N TYR A 557 -6.15 39.17 -8.07
CA TYR A 557 -5.25 39.37 -9.20
C TYR A 557 -5.59 40.61 -10.05
N GLY A 558 -6.36 41.52 -9.51
CA GLY A 558 -6.77 42.74 -10.22
C GLY A 558 -5.61 43.59 -10.74
N ALA A 559 -4.48 43.60 -10.04
CA ALA A 559 -3.26 44.27 -10.52
C ALA A 559 -2.68 43.62 -11.77
N VAL A 560 -2.66 42.28 -11.85
CA VAL A 560 -2.22 41.52 -13.01
C VAL A 560 -3.15 41.74 -14.19
N ARG A 561 -4.46 41.77 -13.94
CA ARG A 561 -5.49 42.04 -14.95
C ARG A 561 -5.35 43.44 -15.55
N ARG A 562 -5.06 44.48 -14.75
CA ARG A 562 -4.82 45.85 -15.26
C ARG A 562 -3.55 45.93 -16.11
N ALA A 563 -2.52 45.12 -15.77
CA ALA A 563 -1.25 45.10 -16.50
C ALA A 563 -1.34 44.32 -17.82
N MET A 564 -2.23 43.32 -17.92
CA MET A 564 -2.37 42.43 -19.07
C MET A 564 -3.84 42.26 -19.48
N PRO A 565 -4.56 43.30 -19.95
CA PRO A 565 -6.03 43.27 -20.15
C PRO A 565 -6.49 42.32 -21.28
N ASN A 566 -5.62 41.98 -22.19
CA ASN A 566 -5.91 41.08 -23.33
C ASN A 566 -5.31 39.68 -23.21
N ASP A 567 -4.82 39.33 -22.05
CA ASP A 567 -4.15 38.06 -21.80
C ASP A 567 -5.11 36.87 -22.02
N PRO A 568 -4.72 35.85 -22.80
CA PRO A 568 -5.58 34.70 -23.12
C PRO A 568 -5.91 33.87 -21.90
N VAL A 569 -4.99 33.71 -20.93
CA VAL A 569 -5.20 32.95 -19.70
C VAL A 569 -6.24 33.64 -18.82
N LEU A 570 -6.18 34.98 -18.70
CA LEU A 570 -7.19 35.76 -17.96
C LEU A 570 -8.57 35.66 -18.64
N LYS A 571 -8.62 35.66 -19.96
CA LYS A 571 -9.88 35.45 -20.71
C LYS A 571 -10.44 34.04 -20.50
N ALA A 572 -9.60 33.01 -20.45
CA ALA A 572 -10.02 31.65 -20.15
C ALA A 572 -10.60 31.53 -18.72
N ILE A 573 -9.94 32.11 -17.71
CA ILE A 573 -10.46 32.14 -16.33
C ILE A 573 -11.79 32.89 -16.24
N ASP A 574 -11.94 34.01 -16.96
CA ASP A 574 -13.18 34.81 -16.94
C ASP A 574 -14.36 34.14 -17.66
N LYS A 575 -14.08 33.32 -18.64
CA LYS A 575 -15.08 32.56 -19.41
C LYS A 575 -15.72 31.45 -18.59
N HIS A 576 -15.00 30.89 -17.63
CA HIS A 576 -15.41 29.74 -16.84
C HIS A 576 -15.81 30.10 -15.40
N GLN A 577 -16.25 29.10 -14.62
CA GLN A 577 -16.68 29.30 -13.24
C GLN A 577 -15.50 29.54 -12.31
N ARG A 578 -15.72 30.38 -11.28
CA ARG A 578 -14.69 30.72 -10.29
C ARG A 578 -15.31 30.85 -8.90
N ILE A 579 -14.54 30.42 -7.89
CA ILE A 579 -14.90 30.54 -6.47
C ILE A 579 -13.72 31.23 -5.75
N SER A 580 -14.04 32.25 -4.95
CA SER A 580 -13.03 32.83 -4.06
C SER A 580 -12.82 31.93 -2.85
N VAL A 581 -11.57 31.57 -2.62
CA VAL A 581 -11.12 30.79 -1.46
C VAL A 581 -10.10 31.57 -0.61
N SER A 582 -9.99 32.87 -0.84
CA SER A 582 -9.01 33.74 -0.14
C SER A 582 -9.20 33.79 1.38
N GLU A 583 -10.41 33.63 1.85
CA GLU A 583 -10.78 33.60 3.28
C GLU A 583 -10.26 32.35 4.00
N LEU A 584 -10.02 31.23 3.28
CA LEU A 584 -9.52 29.99 3.88
C LEU A 584 -8.11 30.11 4.47
N ARG A 585 -7.35 31.14 4.10
CA ARG A 585 -6.00 31.40 4.62
C ARG A 585 -5.95 31.63 6.13
N GLY A 586 -7.02 32.11 6.72
CA GLY A 586 -7.11 32.42 8.17
C GLY A 586 -7.96 31.42 8.94
N LEU A 587 -8.53 30.42 8.30
CA LEU A 587 -9.44 29.46 8.92
C LEU A 587 -8.73 28.14 9.24
N SER A 588 -9.05 27.58 10.39
CA SER A 588 -8.61 26.21 10.75
C SER A 588 -9.38 25.18 9.92
N ILE A 589 -8.69 24.17 9.41
CA ILE A 589 -9.31 23.00 8.78
C ILE A 589 -10.28 22.37 9.80
N GLY A 590 -11.55 22.17 9.42
CA GLY A 590 -12.59 21.65 10.31
C GLY A 590 -13.43 22.72 11.02
N SER A 591 -13.12 24.04 10.87
CA SER A 591 -14.04 25.08 11.33
C SER A 591 -15.30 25.12 10.47
N THR A 592 -16.45 25.50 11.06
CA THR A 592 -17.73 25.55 10.34
C THR A 592 -17.67 26.41 9.07
N ALA A 593 -16.92 27.53 9.11
CA ALA A 593 -16.73 28.39 7.94
C ALA A 593 -15.86 27.72 6.86
N TYR A 594 -14.84 26.94 7.25
CA TYR A 594 -14.02 26.16 6.31
C TYR A 594 -14.86 25.09 5.63
N GLN A 595 -15.61 24.31 6.40
CA GLN A 595 -16.47 23.23 5.88
C GLN A 595 -17.58 23.77 4.98
N ALA A 596 -18.19 24.91 5.32
CA ALA A 596 -19.18 25.56 4.46
C ALA A 596 -18.59 25.94 3.09
N LYS A 597 -17.32 26.37 3.04
CA LYS A 597 -16.65 26.69 1.77
C LYS A 597 -16.32 25.43 0.97
N VAL A 598 -15.92 24.34 1.62
CA VAL A 598 -15.71 23.04 0.98
C VAL A 598 -17.01 22.52 0.36
N ALA A 599 -18.12 22.56 1.09
CA ALA A 599 -19.45 22.18 0.59
C ALA A 599 -19.90 23.05 -0.61
N GLU A 600 -19.62 24.37 -0.59
CA GLU A 600 -19.87 25.27 -1.72
C GLU A 600 -19.10 24.82 -2.97
N ILE A 601 -17.83 24.46 -2.83
CA ILE A 601 -16.99 23.99 -3.94
C ILE A 601 -17.49 22.65 -4.47
N VAL A 602 -17.84 21.70 -3.59
CA VAL A 602 -18.39 20.38 -3.97
C VAL A 602 -19.72 20.54 -4.70
N SER A 603 -20.63 21.38 -4.19
CA SER A 603 -21.92 21.66 -4.86
C SER A 603 -21.69 22.21 -6.27
N LYS A 604 -20.70 23.10 -6.44
CA LYS A 604 -20.40 23.70 -7.74
C LYS A 604 -19.74 22.69 -8.70
N LEU A 605 -18.90 21.84 -8.17
CA LEU A 605 -18.27 20.75 -8.93
C LEU A 605 -19.36 19.78 -9.45
N ARG A 606 -20.33 19.42 -8.60
CA ARG A 606 -21.49 18.60 -9.01
C ARG A 606 -22.29 19.24 -10.13
N GLU A 607 -22.66 20.51 -10.03
CA GLU A 607 -23.37 21.22 -11.09
C GLU A 607 -22.65 21.19 -12.46
N LEU A 608 -21.32 21.26 -12.43
CA LEU A 608 -20.51 21.18 -13.65
C LEU A 608 -20.55 19.79 -14.28
N MET A 609 -20.53 18.76 -13.46
CA MET A 609 -20.56 17.38 -13.91
C MET A 609 -21.93 16.98 -14.46
N GLU A 610 -23.01 17.37 -13.79
CA GLU A 610 -24.39 17.12 -14.25
C GLU A 610 -24.70 17.79 -15.61
N ARG A 611 -24.13 18.96 -15.87
CA ARG A 611 -24.25 19.64 -17.17
C ARG A 611 -23.48 18.93 -18.28
N GLY A 612 -22.40 18.21 -17.93
CA GLY A 612 -21.62 17.44 -18.87
C GLY A 612 -22.37 16.21 -19.39
N THR A 613 -23.03 15.48 -18.50
CA THR A 613 -23.80 14.26 -18.85
C THR A 613 -25.09 14.57 -19.60
N ALA A 614 -25.76 15.69 -19.32
CA ALA A 614 -26.98 16.09 -20.04
C ALA A 614 -26.77 16.45 -21.53
N HIS A 615 -25.56 16.77 -21.96
CA HIS A 615 -25.20 17.02 -23.35
C HIS A 615 -24.89 15.73 -24.14
N GLU A 616 -24.45 14.66 -23.49
CA GLU A 616 -24.22 13.36 -24.12
C GLU A 616 -25.56 12.67 -24.49
N ASP A 617 -26.58 12.72 -23.63
CA ASP A 617 -27.89 12.16 -23.88
C ASP A 617 -28.61 12.86 -25.08
N ALA A 618 -28.34 14.14 -25.28
CA ALA A 618 -28.93 14.90 -26.40
C ALA A 618 -28.26 14.59 -27.76
N SER A 619 -26.96 14.25 -27.78
CA SER A 619 -26.25 13.91 -29.02
C SER A 619 -26.52 12.47 -29.46
N ASP A 620 -26.72 11.54 -28.55
CA ASP A 620 -27.07 10.13 -28.84
C ASP A 620 -28.49 9.97 -29.39
N ILE A 621 -29.41 10.88 -29.02
CA ILE A 621 -30.78 10.93 -29.55
C ILE A 621 -30.79 11.51 -30.98
N ALA A 622 -29.89 12.44 -31.30
CA ALA A 622 -29.79 13.04 -32.63
C ALA A 622 -29.20 12.09 -33.70
N GLU A 623 -28.26 11.24 -33.35
CA GLU A 623 -27.68 10.24 -34.25
C GLU A 623 -28.61 9.04 -34.51
N LYS A 624 -29.47 8.67 -33.57
CA LYS A 624 -30.48 7.59 -33.79
C LYS A 624 -31.73 8.01 -34.55
N GLY A 625 -31.92 9.32 -34.80
CA GLY A 625 -33.07 9.87 -35.53
C GLY A 625 -32.89 9.92 -37.04
N HIS A 626 -31.72 9.71 -37.63
CA HIS A 626 -31.45 9.85 -39.07
C HIS A 626 -31.30 8.53 -39.86
N GLY A 627 -31.64 7.40 -39.26
CA GLY A 627 -31.48 6.05 -39.85
C GLY A 627 -32.77 5.29 -40.14
N ARG A 628 -33.88 5.98 -40.46
CA ARG A 628 -35.08 5.33 -41.05
C ARG A 628 -35.73 6.25 -42.10
N GLY A 629 -35.35 6.06 -43.32
CA GLY A 629 -35.98 6.67 -44.49
C GLY A 629 -35.14 6.46 -45.74
N GLU A 630 -35.13 5.25 -46.27
CA GLU A 630 -35.29 4.83 -47.65
C GLU A 630 -35.10 3.31 -47.76
#